data_ecde9213e6b0106e077bb6138eb87d4b
#
_entry.id   ecde9213e6b0106e077bb6138eb87d4b
#
_cell.length_a   1.000
_cell.length_b   1.000
_cell.length_c   1.000
_cell.angle_alpha   90.00
_cell.angle_beta   90.00
_cell.angle_gamma   90.00
#
_symmetry.space_group_name_H-M   'P 1'
#
loop_
_entity.id
_entity.type
_entity.pdbx_description
1 polymer ?
#
loop_
_entity_poly.entity_id
_entity_poly.type
_entity_poly.pdbx_seq_one_letter_code
_entity_poly.pdbx_strand_id
1 'polypeptide(L)'
;ATRDRLLNQIITRGLENHIDYLGLFHRVYASLKTRDFPAELTTASKLQQAYLDEQKNAKNPMEIIERFGGVFDETYDRFAMQYSFKTEEDGKGDRSRNFIFNDLQFHSVFEGENAFIDIDTDMKAKQNWLRFTKRRPTEKDGGVLSLLASVKGCLTYFQNGARNLSFNYKHHKDEDKRPGDDDYTFENAIESVLTEFHLSREQIRYLKPIVMGGQVKSKKDKKDSKGKMSLKYFDRSVYDRGFRYYDFIDDPNHSMRSEIQLFDFQDSPERILLHLSEKAQIIGISATATLDTVVGNYDLEYLQRMLQDKYYVMPEADRCRLQESFQTFVANYDKVNIHVEPVSYNADDRVELSEIFNGNEALIKKYAEKLSISFERVEYAKNNFIRVVKVMKAFILNDSVKSFLCLNNKLPQGNKGLFDIKLLEEFADAIIKLYGIKGLKGKDLLYSINSEDYDAKRAEFIQRLSKGEKLFVISSYNTVGAGQNLQYKAPGNATIVAVNDYDRGDMEKDFDCIYLEKPTNLLVNVDSKKGIEAEDLIRFVYQMEFLMERGEVSRKDGIAVIKDAFICFSGGYTFSGKKGEPYKTDSVNNFAIRTLIQAVGRICRTGLKNPDIYIYVDNTILTDYD
;
A
#
# COMPACT_ATOMS: atom_id res chain seq x y z
N ALA A 1 -27.34 -13.52 -18.07
CA ALA A 1 -27.00 -12.08 -17.94
C ALA A 1 -26.17 -11.78 -16.68
N THR A 2 -26.60 -12.23 -15.52
CA THR A 2 -25.87 -11.96 -14.24
C THR A 2 -24.54 -12.71 -14.19
N ARG A 3 -24.52 -13.95 -14.62
CA ARG A 3 -23.37 -14.84 -14.68
C ARG A 3 -22.27 -14.29 -15.59
N ASP A 4 -22.63 -13.92 -16.81
CA ASP A 4 -21.68 -13.40 -17.80
C ASP A 4 -21.13 -12.04 -17.33
N ARG A 5 -21.94 -11.24 -16.66
CA ARG A 5 -21.48 -10.01 -16.00
C ARG A 5 -20.45 -10.30 -14.92
N LEU A 6 -20.68 -11.28 -14.06
CA LEU A 6 -19.77 -11.64 -12.99
C LEU A 6 -18.45 -12.13 -13.54
N LEU A 7 -18.46 -13.08 -14.48
CA LEU A 7 -17.25 -13.57 -15.12
C LEU A 7 -16.50 -12.46 -15.84
N ASN A 8 -17.23 -11.60 -16.53
CA ASN A 8 -16.65 -10.46 -17.21
C ASN A 8 -15.99 -9.50 -16.21
N GLN A 9 -16.61 -9.23 -15.08
CA GLN A 9 -16.03 -8.42 -14.01
C GLN A 9 -14.78 -9.07 -13.39
N ILE A 10 -14.80 -10.38 -13.17
CA ILE A 10 -13.64 -11.12 -12.68
C ILE A 10 -12.48 -11.04 -13.69
N ILE A 11 -12.79 -11.19 -14.98
CA ILE A 11 -11.79 -11.19 -16.05
C ILE A 11 -11.26 -9.77 -16.33
N THR A 12 -12.12 -8.77 -16.37
CA THR A 12 -11.75 -7.39 -16.69
C THR A 12 -10.92 -6.71 -15.62
N ARG A 13 -10.84 -7.29 -14.44
CA ARG A 13 -9.99 -6.89 -13.31
C ARG A 13 -9.50 -5.45 -13.38
N GLY A 14 -10.37 -4.54 -13.12
CA GLY A 14 -10.07 -3.13 -13.27
C GLY A 14 -10.66 -2.59 -14.56
N LEU A 15 -11.17 -1.46 -14.43
CA LEU A 15 -11.99 -0.76 -15.37
C LEU A 15 -11.19 0.17 -16.24
N GLU A 16 -10.09 -0.32 -16.73
CA GLU A 16 -9.43 0.43 -17.77
C GLU A 16 -10.42 0.62 -18.91
N ASN A 17 -11.08 1.77 -18.93
CA ASN A 17 -12.00 2.20 -19.97
C ASN A 17 -13.23 1.32 -20.18
N HIS A 18 -13.69 0.57 -19.19
CA HIS A 18 -14.86 -0.32 -19.27
C HIS A 18 -14.83 -1.30 -20.46
N ILE A 19 -13.63 -1.74 -20.87
CA ILE A 19 -13.51 -2.67 -21.98
C ILE A 19 -13.95 -4.06 -21.57
N ASP A 20 -14.84 -4.61 -22.34
CA ASP A 20 -15.22 -6.00 -22.28
C ASP A 20 -14.13 -6.87 -22.91
N TYR A 21 -13.20 -7.38 -22.10
CA TYR A 21 -12.11 -8.24 -22.59
C TYR A 21 -12.62 -9.56 -23.19
N LEU A 22 -13.71 -10.10 -22.66
CA LEU A 22 -14.32 -11.28 -23.24
C LEU A 22 -14.95 -10.98 -24.59
N GLY A 23 -15.71 -9.90 -24.68
CA GLY A 23 -16.25 -9.43 -25.94
C GLY A 23 -15.15 -9.11 -26.95
N LEU A 24 -14.03 -8.52 -26.52
CA LEU A 24 -12.86 -8.31 -27.37
C LEU A 24 -12.26 -9.64 -27.86
N PHE A 25 -12.03 -10.58 -26.94
CA PHE A 25 -11.51 -11.91 -27.26
C PHE A 25 -12.43 -12.64 -28.26
N HIS A 26 -13.73 -12.63 -28.02
CA HIS A 26 -14.69 -13.25 -28.93
C HIS A 26 -14.73 -12.57 -30.30
N ARG A 27 -14.65 -11.26 -30.37
CA ARG A 27 -14.66 -10.56 -31.67
C ARG A 27 -13.43 -10.87 -32.50
N VAL A 28 -12.25 -10.88 -31.88
CA VAL A 28 -11.01 -11.27 -32.57
C VAL A 28 -11.14 -12.70 -33.07
N TYR A 29 -11.61 -13.62 -32.20
CA TYR A 29 -11.79 -15.02 -32.61
C TYR A 29 -12.80 -15.19 -33.72
N ALA A 30 -13.93 -14.50 -33.66
CA ALA A 30 -14.95 -14.51 -34.69
C ALA A 30 -14.38 -14.06 -36.04
N SER A 31 -13.64 -12.96 -36.05
CA SER A 31 -13.02 -12.46 -37.29
C SER A 31 -12.03 -13.45 -37.89
N LEU A 32 -11.28 -14.17 -37.02
CA LEU A 32 -10.35 -15.22 -37.48
C LEU A 32 -11.03 -16.43 -38.12
N LYS A 33 -12.29 -16.72 -37.72
CA LYS A 33 -13.02 -17.93 -38.18
C LYS A 33 -14.01 -17.68 -39.32
N THR A 34 -14.52 -16.47 -39.44
CA THR A 34 -15.65 -16.21 -40.34
C THR A 34 -15.32 -15.27 -41.47
N ARG A 35 -14.09 -14.73 -41.53
CA ARG A 35 -13.78 -13.65 -42.43
C ARG A 35 -12.69 -13.99 -43.45
N ASP A 36 -12.92 -13.58 -44.68
CA ASP A 36 -11.87 -13.42 -45.68
C ASP A 36 -11.23 -12.04 -45.50
N PHE A 37 -9.99 -12.03 -45.04
CA PHE A 37 -9.24 -10.79 -44.89
C PHE A 37 -8.84 -10.22 -46.27
N PRO A 38 -8.77 -8.90 -46.42
CA PRO A 38 -8.33 -8.26 -47.66
C PRO A 38 -6.95 -8.75 -48.10
N ALA A 39 -6.73 -8.81 -49.41
CA ALA A 39 -5.46 -9.27 -49.98
C ALA A 39 -4.24 -8.51 -49.43
N GLU A 40 -4.38 -7.21 -49.22
CA GLU A 40 -3.34 -6.34 -48.64
C GLU A 40 -2.94 -6.78 -47.23
N LEU A 41 -3.93 -7.11 -46.39
CA LEU A 41 -3.68 -7.57 -45.01
C LEU A 41 -3.08 -8.97 -45.00
N THR A 42 -3.54 -9.82 -45.90
CA THR A 42 -2.99 -11.18 -46.09
C THR A 42 -1.53 -11.13 -46.54
N THR A 43 -1.21 -10.22 -47.47
CA THR A 43 0.16 -9.98 -47.92
C THR A 43 1.04 -9.48 -46.79
N ALA A 44 0.57 -8.50 -46.00
CA ALA A 44 1.28 -8.01 -44.82
C ALA A 44 1.48 -9.10 -43.74
N SER A 45 0.57 -10.05 -43.62
CA SER A 45 0.71 -11.21 -42.74
C SER A 45 1.84 -12.15 -43.16
N LYS A 46 2.00 -12.35 -44.48
CA LYS A 46 3.05 -13.21 -45.04
C LYS A 46 4.44 -12.60 -44.92
N LEU A 47 4.60 -11.31 -45.16
CA LEU A 47 5.88 -10.62 -45.16
C LEU A 47 6.64 -10.75 -43.85
N GLN A 48 5.95 -10.68 -42.72
CA GLN A 48 6.59 -10.76 -41.42
C GLN A 48 7.09 -12.17 -41.09
N GLN A 49 6.50 -13.15 -41.64
CA GLN A 49 6.87 -14.53 -41.39
C GLN A 49 8.35 -14.79 -41.78
N ALA A 50 8.78 -14.30 -42.91
CA ALA A 50 10.17 -14.45 -43.35
C ALA A 50 11.18 -13.88 -42.35
N TYR A 51 10.91 -12.69 -41.78
CA TYR A 51 11.83 -12.03 -40.85
C TYR A 51 11.96 -12.76 -39.49
N LEU A 52 10.87 -13.33 -38.98
CA LEU A 52 10.90 -14.06 -37.72
C LEU A 52 11.51 -15.44 -37.82
N ASP A 53 11.41 -16.06 -38.98
CA ASP A 53 11.91 -17.43 -39.23
C ASP A 53 13.39 -17.46 -39.48
N GLU A 54 13.99 -16.44 -40.08
CA GLU A 54 15.44 -16.26 -40.15
C GLU A 54 16.08 -16.22 -38.75
N GLN A 55 15.40 -15.65 -37.74
CA GLN A 55 15.92 -15.58 -36.38
C GLN A 55 15.72 -16.86 -35.56
N LYS A 56 14.80 -17.74 -35.92
CA LYS A 56 14.42 -18.92 -35.13
C LYS A 56 14.65 -20.28 -35.76
N ASN A 57 15.20 -20.36 -36.96
CA ASN A 57 15.38 -21.62 -37.70
C ASN A 57 14.09 -22.47 -37.78
N ALA A 58 12.94 -21.82 -37.93
CA ALA A 58 11.66 -22.52 -37.99
C ALA A 58 11.51 -23.28 -39.30
N LYS A 59 11.24 -24.60 -39.23
CA LYS A 59 11.10 -25.47 -40.40
C LYS A 59 9.84 -25.23 -41.22
N ASN A 60 8.78 -24.67 -40.63
CA ASN A 60 7.52 -24.34 -41.31
C ASN A 60 7.01 -22.98 -40.82
N PRO A 61 7.17 -21.93 -41.61
CA PRO A 61 6.68 -20.62 -41.28
C PRO A 61 5.15 -20.58 -41.32
N MET A 62 4.52 -20.11 -40.19
CA MET A 62 3.08 -19.82 -40.13
C MET A 62 2.86 -18.33 -40.25
N GLU A 63 1.87 -17.91 -41.01
CA GLU A 63 1.44 -16.53 -41.11
C GLU A 63 0.94 -15.97 -39.76
N ILE A 64 1.02 -14.65 -39.55
CA ILE A 64 0.61 -14.01 -38.30
C ILE A 64 -0.85 -14.30 -37.97
N ILE A 65 -1.74 -14.17 -38.97
CA ILE A 65 -3.18 -14.39 -38.79
C ILE A 65 -3.47 -15.87 -38.47
N GLU A 66 -2.80 -16.81 -39.12
CA GLU A 66 -2.91 -18.24 -38.80
C GLU A 66 -2.45 -18.56 -37.39
N ARG A 67 -1.38 -17.90 -36.91
CA ARG A 67 -0.90 -18.05 -35.52
C ARG A 67 -1.90 -17.52 -34.50
N PHE A 68 -2.58 -16.41 -34.80
CA PHE A 68 -3.70 -15.95 -33.96
C PHE A 68 -4.76 -17.04 -33.86
N GLY A 69 -5.18 -17.62 -35.00
CA GLY A 69 -6.14 -18.71 -35.03
C GLY A 69 -5.73 -19.86 -34.11
N GLY A 70 -4.50 -20.38 -34.26
CA GLY A 70 -4.01 -21.49 -33.44
C GLY A 70 -4.01 -21.22 -31.94
N VAL A 71 -3.56 -20.04 -31.50
CA VAL A 71 -3.52 -19.67 -30.07
C VAL A 71 -4.92 -19.52 -29.50
N PHE A 72 -5.85 -18.94 -30.26
CA PHE A 72 -7.23 -18.80 -29.83
C PHE A 72 -7.96 -20.14 -29.82
N ASP A 73 -7.74 -21.00 -30.82
CA ASP A 73 -8.32 -22.35 -30.86
C ASP A 73 -7.90 -23.18 -29.65
N GLU A 74 -6.61 -23.18 -29.30
CA GLU A 74 -6.12 -23.90 -28.12
C GLU A 74 -6.86 -23.48 -26.84
N THR A 75 -7.13 -22.18 -26.67
CA THR A 75 -7.86 -21.68 -25.51
C THR A 75 -9.34 -22.12 -25.54
N TYR A 76 -9.99 -22.07 -26.69
CA TYR A 76 -11.37 -22.53 -26.85
C TYR A 76 -11.51 -24.02 -26.58
N ASP A 77 -10.61 -24.81 -27.10
CA ASP A 77 -10.62 -26.26 -26.91
C ASP A 77 -10.32 -26.62 -25.45
N ARG A 78 -9.29 -26.03 -24.86
CA ARG A 78 -8.88 -26.33 -23.50
C ARG A 78 -9.98 -26.10 -22.47
N PHE A 79 -10.81 -25.09 -22.65
CA PHE A 79 -11.88 -24.73 -21.70
C PHE A 79 -13.28 -25.10 -22.19
N ALA A 80 -13.37 -25.92 -23.23
CA ALA A 80 -14.64 -26.34 -23.84
C ALA A 80 -15.59 -25.15 -24.11
N MET A 81 -15.03 -24.03 -24.58
CA MET A 81 -15.82 -22.85 -24.88
C MET A 81 -16.64 -23.05 -26.14
N GLN A 82 -17.87 -22.54 -26.16
CA GLN A 82 -18.69 -22.58 -27.34
C GLN A 82 -18.80 -21.20 -27.98
N TYR A 83 -18.73 -21.22 -29.30
CA TYR A 83 -18.97 -20.08 -30.12
C TYR A 83 -19.84 -20.49 -31.32
N SER A 84 -20.99 -19.86 -31.48
CA SER A 84 -21.79 -20.02 -32.69
C SER A 84 -21.56 -18.84 -33.62
N PHE A 85 -21.00 -19.09 -34.77
CA PHE A 85 -20.88 -18.12 -35.85
C PHE A 85 -22.17 -18.14 -36.67
N LYS A 86 -22.77 -16.96 -36.92
CA LYS A 86 -23.79 -16.81 -37.98
C LYS A 86 -23.08 -16.25 -39.18
N THR A 87 -23.17 -16.95 -40.27
CA THR A 87 -22.85 -16.42 -41.57
C THR A 87 -23.93 -15.43 -42.02
N GLU A 88 -23.58 -14.42 -42.80
CA GLU A 88 -24.52 -13.41 -43.30
C GLU A 88 -25.69 -14.01 -44.13
N GLU A 89 -25.54 -15.25 -44.60
CA GLU A 89 -26.56 -15.97 -45.37
C GLU A 89 -27.78 -16.39 -44.55
N ASP A 90 -27.70 -16.49 -43.23
CA ASP A 90 -28.80 -16.97 -42.39
C ASP A 90 -29.85 -15.91 -42.01
N GLY A 91 -29.92 -14.79 -42.65
CA GLY A 91 -30.93 -13.72 -42.71
C GLY A 91 -32.03 -13.57 -41.65
N LYS A 92 -31.98 -14.30 -40.55
CA LYS A 92 -32.93 -14.22 -39.43
C LYS A 92 -32.23 -13.68 -38.18
N GLY A 93 -32.60 -12.49 -37.84
CA GLY A 93 -32.05 -11.65 -36.77
C GLY A 93 -32.19 -12.17 -35.35
N ASP A 94 -31.66 -13.35 -35.06
CA ASP A 94 -31.46 -13.76 -33.71
C ASP A 94 -30.01 -13.45 -33.32
N ARG A 95 -29.85 -12.55 -32.37
CA ARG A 95 -28.52 -12.15 -31.88
C ARG A 95 -27.85 -13.38 -31.26
N SER A 96 -26.87 -13.94 -31.97
CA SER A 96 -26.04 -15.01 -31.44
C SER A 96 -25.43 -14.51 -30.13
N ARG A 97 -25.85 -15.11 -29.03
CA ARG A 97 -25.24 -14.84 -27.73
C ARG A 97 -23.93 -15.60 -27.70
N ASN A 98 -22.84 -14.86 -27.69
CA ASN A 98 -21.53 -15.44 -27.47
C ASN A 98 -21.44 -15.79 -25.97
N PHE A 99 -21.51 -17.06 -25.65
CA PHE A 99 -21.30 -17.51 -24.29
C PHE A 99 -19.93 -18.16 -24.22
N ILE A 100 -19.16 -17.77 -23.22
CA ILE A 100 -17.93 -18.48 -22.88
C ILE A 100 -18.31 -19.89 -22.38
N PHE A 101 -19.39 -19.97 -21.64
CA PHE A 101 -19.88 -21.20 -21.05
C PHE A 101 -21.30 -21.48 -21.52
N ASN A 102 -21.57 -22.70 -21.94
CA ASN A 102 -22.89 -23.11 -22.42
C ASN A 102 -23.92 -23.23 -21.30
N ASP A 103 -23.62 -24.04 -20.33
CA ASP A 103 -24.42 -24.28 -19.15
C ASP A 103 -23.56 -24.11 -17.91
N LEU A 104 -23.66 -22.95 -17.31
CA LEU A 104 -23.01 -22.67 -16.06
C LEU A 104 -23.92 -23.14 -14.93
N GLN A 105 -23.52 -24.18 -14.27
CA GLN A 105 -24.09 -24.58 -13.00
C GLN A 105 -23.10 -24.22 -11.90
N PHE A 106 -23.57 -23.48 -10.90
CA PHE A 106 -22.85 -23.30 -9.66
C PHE A 106 -23.10 -24.55 -8.81
N HIS A 107 -22.06 -25.35 -8.63
CA HIS A 107 -22.06 -26.41 -7.65
C HIS A 107 -21.34 -25.94 -6.40
N SER A 108 -22.09 -25.58 -5.37
CA SER A 108 -21.52 -25.46 -4.04
C SER A 108 -21.28 -26.85 -3.48
N VAL A 109 -20.07 -27.21 -3.15
CA VAL A 109 -19.70 -28.50 -2.58
C VAL A 109 -19.40 -28.39 -1.09
N PHE A 110 -19.62 -27.23 -0.45
CA PHE A 110 -19.03 -27.02 0.85
C PHE A 110 -19.90 -26.53 1.96
N GLU A 111 -19.64 -27.15 3.03
CA GLU A 111 -19.66 -26.72 4.42
C GLU A 111 -18.23 -26.25 4.81
N GLY A 112 -18.01 -24.94 4.96
CA GLY A 112 -16.87 -24.32 5.63
C GLY A 112 -15.48 -24.35 4.96
N GLU A 113 -14.70 -23.37 5.29
CA GLU A 113 -13.24 -23.17 5.17
C GLU A 113 -12.56 -23.49 3.82
N ASN A 114 -12.24 -22.46 3.05
CA ASN A 114 -11.42 -22.46 1.84
C ASN A 114 -12.09 -23.05 0.58
N ALA A 115 -13.05 -22.32 0.04
CA ALA A 115 -13.59 -22.63 -1.28
C ALA A 115 -12.67 -22.07 -2.37
N PHE A 116 -12.40 -22.88 -3.39
CA PHE A 116 -11.75 -22.46 -4.63
C PHE A 116 -12.74 -22.54 -5.76
N ILE A 117 -12.62 -21.63 -6.74
CA ILE A 117 -13.40 -21.73 -7.97
C ILE A 117 -12.59 -22.50 -8.99
N ASP A 118 -13.23 -23.51 -9.54
CA ASP A 118 -12.66 -24.33 -10.61
C ASP A 118 -13.58 -24.34 -11.83
N ILE A 119 -13.02 -24.67 -12.98
CA ILE A 119 -13.76 -24.92 -14.21
C ILE A 119 -13.72 -26.43 -14.46
N ASP A 120 -14.87 -27.04 -14.41
CA ASP A 120 -15.05 -28.42 -14.84
C ASP A 120 -15.44 -28.45 -16.32
N THR A 121 -14.79 -29.27 -17.11
CA THR A 121 -14.99 -29.33 -18.56
C THR A 121 -15.32 -30.75 -19.04
N ASP A 122 -16.40 -30.86 -19.81
CA ASP A 122 -16.68 -32.06 -20.60
C ASP A 122 -16.33 -31.78 -22.07
N MET A 123 -15.18 -32.25 -22.50
CA MET A 123 -14.67 -32.06 -23.86
C MET A 123 -15.53 -32.77 -24.92
N LYS A 124 -16.24 -33.86 -24.57
CA LYS A 124 -17.09 -34.60 -25.50
C LYS A 124 -18.42 -33.87 -25.74
N ALA A 125 -19.04 -33.42 -24.65
CA ALA A 125 -20.27 -32.65 -24.74
C ALA A 125 -20.04 -31.16 -25.10
N LYS A 126 -18.78 -30.69 -25.11
CA LYS A 126 -18.38 -29.28 -25.23
C LYS A 126 -19.12 -28.40 -24.22
N GLN A 127 -19.14 -28.83 -22.98
CA GLN A 127 -19.79 -28.14 -21.86
C GLN A 127 -18.76 -27.84 -20.79
N ASN A 128 -19.00 -26.76 -20.05
CA ASN A 128 -18.21 -26.38 -18.89
C ASN A 128 -19.07 -25.78 -17.78
N TRP A 129 -18.60 -25.92 -16.54
CA TRP A 129 -19.26 -25.45 -15.34
C TRP A 129 -18.26 -24.71 -14.45
N LEU A 130 -18.74 -23.71 -13.75
CA LEU A 130 -18.04 -23.17 -12.58
C LEU A 130 -18.41 -24.02 -11.37
N ARG A 131 -17.43 -24.51 -10.66
CA ARG A 131 -17.58 -25.32 -9.49
C ARG A 131 -16.79 -24.77 -8.32
N PHE A 132 -17.40 -24.71 -7.16
CA PHE A 132 -16.70 -24.44 -5.92
C PHE A 132 -16.10 -25.74 -5.39
N THR A 133 -14.84 -25.74 -4.99
CA THR A 133 -14.12 -26.94 -4.57
C THR A 133 -13.17 -26.65 -3.41
N LYS A 134 -13.09 -27.58 -2.43
CA LYS A 134 -12.11 -27.50 -1.31
C LYS A 134 -10.70 -27.73 -1.79
N ARG A 135 -10.55 -28.53 -2.83
CA ARG A 135 -9.25 -28.82 -3.42
C ARG A 135 -8.81 -27.65 -4.28
N ARG A 136 -7.63 -27.12 -3.99
CA ARG A 136 -7.02 -26.11 -4.85
C ARG A 136 -6.84 -26.70 -6.26
N PRO A 137 -7.37 -26.05 -7.31
CA PRO A 137 -7.15 -26.50 -8.68
C PRO A 137 -5.66 -26.53 -8.99
N THR A 138 -5.21 -27.60 -9.65
CA THR A 138 -3.83 -27.65 -10.15
C THR A 138 -3.74 -26.89 -11.46
N GLU A 139 -2.56 -26.39 -11.81
CA GLU A 139 -2.34 -25.72 -13.12
C GLU A 139 -2.73 -26.59 -14.30
N LYS A 140 -2.72 -27.92 -14.11
CA LYS A 140 -3.11 -28.89 -15.14
C LYS A 140 -4.64 -29.00 -15.30
N ASP A 141 -5.39 -28.70 -14.28
CA ASP A 141 -6.85 -28.92 -14.23
C ASP A 141 -7.66 -27.76 -14.85
N GLY A 142 -7.00 -26.66 -15.25
CA GLY A 142 -7.64 -25.61 -16.03
C GLY A 142 -8.56 -24.65 -15.28
N GLY A 143 -8.32 -24.37 -14.00
CA GLY A 143 -9.15 -23.48 -13.18
C GLY A 143 -9.39 -22.07 -13.74
N VAL A 144 -10.32 -21.32 -13.14
CA VAL A 144 -10.70 -19.96 -13.56
C VAL A 144 -9.49 -19.06 -13.78
N LEU A 145 -8.50 -19.10 -12.90
CA LEU A 145 -7.27 -18.31 -13.05
C LEU A 145 -6.48 -18.69 -14.31
N SER A 146 -6.52 -19.99 -14.69
CA SER A 146 -5.87 -20.45 -15.90
C SER A 146 -6.61 -19.97 -17.16
N LEU A 147 -7.96 -19.97 -17.13
CA LEU A 147 -8.76 -19.36 -18.21
C LEU A 147 -8.45 -17.87 -18.34
N LEU A 148 -8.45 -17.12 -17.23
CA LEU A 148 -8.15 -15.69 -17.23
C LEU A 148 -6.76 -15.40 -17.82
N ALA A 149 -5.78 -16.19 -17.40
CA ALA A 149 -4.41 -16.09 -17.91
C ALA A 149 -4.35 -16.40 -19.41
N SER A 150 -5.08 -17.41 -19.87
CA SER A 150 -5.12 -17.80 -21.28
C SER A 150 -5.79 -16.72 -22.14
N VAL A 151 -6.93 -16.20 -21.73
CA VAL A 151 -7.61 -15.09 -22.43
C VAL A 151 -6.70 -13.85 -22.50
N LYS A 152 -6.09 -13.47 -21.37
CA LYS A 152 -5.13 -12.37 -21.33
C LYS A 152 -3.93 -12.64 -22.25
N GLY A 153 -3.43 -13.86 -22.24
CA GLY A 153 -2.34 -14.32 -23.11
C GLY A 153 -2.68 -14.16 -24.59
N CYS A 154 -3.87 -14.61 -25.00
CA CYS A 154 -4.36 -14.48 -26.38
C CYS A 154 -4.46 -13.01 -26.80
N LEU A 155 -5.06 -12.16 -25.98
CA LEU A 155 -5.20 -10.74 -26.26
C LEU A 155 -3.85 -10.03 -26.36
N THR A 156 -2.92 -10.39 -25.49
CA THR A 156 -1.54 -9.90 -25.52
C THR A 156 -0.82 -10.34 -26.80
N TYR A 157 -0.98 -11.59 -27.18
CA TYR A 157 -0.41 -12.12 -28.41
C TYR A 157 -0.98 -11.41 -29.63
N PHE A 158 -2.29 -11.20 -29.65
CA PHE A 158 -2.97 -10.42 -30.68
C PHE A 158 -2.44 -8.98 -30.77
N GLN A 159 -2.33 -8.27 -29.65
CA GLN A 159 -1.82 -6.89 -29.61
C GLN A 159 -0.42 -6.77 -30.22
N ASN A 160 0.49 -7.69 -29.84
CA ASN A 160 1.85 -7.70 -30.38
C ASN A 160 1.88 -8.04 -31.87
N GLY A 161 1.09 -9.01 -32.29
CA GLY A 161 0.99 -9.39 -33.69
C GLY A 161 0.31 -8.31 -34.55
N ALA A 162 -0.73 -7.65 -34.03
CA ALA A 162 -1.40 -6.54 -34.70
C ALA A 162 -0.44 -5.36 -34.95
N ARG A 163 0.46 -5.08 -34.01
CA ARG A 163 1.52 -4.08 -34.20
C ARG A 163 2.41 -4.43 -35.40
N ASN A 164 2.90 -5.66 -35.42
CA ASN A 164 3.78 -6.13 -36.48
C ASN A 164 3.05 -6.14 -37.82
N LEU A 165 1.82 -6.62 -37.82
CA LEU A 165 0.96 -6.59 -39.01
C LEU A 165 0.76 -5.18 -39.53
N SER A 166 0.57 -4.19 -38.64
CA SER A 166 0.43 -2.77 -39.02
C SER A 166 1.72 -2.19 -39.62
N PHE A 167 2.90 -2.61 -39.14
CA PHE A 167 4.16 -2.22 -39.74
C PHE A 167 4.27 -2.70 -41.18
N ASN A 168 3.97 -3.98 -41.41
CA ASN A 168 4.03 -4.57 -42.76
C ASN A 168 2.95 -3.99 -43.68
N TYR A 169 1.77 -3.73 -43.14
CA TYR A 169 0.67 -3.10 -43.86
C TYR A 169 1.05 -1.68 -44.30
N LYS A 170 1.65 -0.90 -43.41
CA LYS A 170 2.18 0.44 -43.74
C LYS A 170 3.24 0.35 -44.85
N HIS A 171 4.21 -0.58 -44.71
CA HIS A 171 5.27 -0.75 -45.71
C HIS A 171 4.67 -1.06 -47.08
N HIS A 172 3.70 -1.96 -47.15
CA HIS A 172 3.03 -2.28 -48.39
C HIS A 172 2.31 -1.09 -49.02
N LYS A 173 1.64 -0.26 -48.19
CA LYS A 173 1.01 0.99 -48.65
C LYS A 173 2.03 2.04 -49.11
N ASP A 174 3.18 2.12 -48.49
CA ASP A 174 4.24 3.05 -48.88
C ASP A 174 4.89 2.63 -50.21
N GLU A 175 4.97 1.33 -50.53
CA GLU A 175 5.45 0.81 -51.83
C GLU A 175 4.51 1.15 -52.99
N ASP A 176 3.21 1.20 -52.72
CA ASP A 176 2.19 1.53 -53.72
C ASP A 176 1.94 3.05 -53.86
N LYS A 177 2.67 3.88 -53.13
CA LYS A 177 2.49 5.35 -53.05
C LYS A 177 2.88 6.01 -54.36
N ARG A 178 1.99 6.88 -54.86
CA ARG A 178 2.26 7.72 -56.06
C ARG A 178 2.80 9.09 -55.62
N PRO A 179 3.59 9.75 -56.50
CA PRO A 179 4.04 11.12 -56.21
C PRO A 179 2.86 12.06 -56.02
N GLY A 180 2.78 12.69 -54.87
CA GLY A 180 1.71 13.60 -54.48
C GLY A 180 0.67 13.05 -53.49
N ASP A 181 0.72 11.77 -53.15
CA ASP A 181 -0.12 11.19 -52.11
C ASP A 181 0.35 11.61 -50.70
N ASP A 182 -0.59 11.78 -49.79
CA ASP A 182 -0.29 12.04 -48.39
C ASP A 182 0.48 10.87 -47.74
N ASP A 183 1.25 11.17 -46.69
CA ASP A 183 1.98 10.15 -45.95
C ASP A 183 1.01 9.26 -45.16
N TYR A 184 1.06 7.95 -45.44
CA TYR A 184 0.28 6.97 -44.68
C TYR A 184 0.95 6.70 -43.33
N THR A 185 0.34 7.19 -42.25
CA THR A 185 0.95 7.12 -40.94
C THR A 185 0.86 5.72 -40.32
N PHE A 186 1.77 5.39 -39.41
CA PHE A 186 1.68 4.14 -38.66
C PHE A 186 0.42 4.04 -37.82
N GLU A 187 -0.08 5.17 -37.35
CA GLU A 187 -1.34 5.27 -36.64
C GLU A 187 -2.53 4.88 -37.51
N ASN A 188 -2.55 5.33 -38.75
CA ASN A 188 -3.58 4.96 -39.73
C ASN A 188 -3.52 3.46 -40.05
N ALA A 189 -2.31 2.89 -40.15
CA ALA A 189 -2.14 1.47 -40.38
C ALA A 189 -2.69 0.62 -39.24
N ILE A 190 -2.45 1.01 -37.99
CA ILE A 190 -3.02 0.33 -36.82
C ILE A 190 -4.55 0.40 -36.86
N GLU A 191 -5.12 1.57 -37.13
CA GLU A 191 -6.57 1.72 -37.19
C GLU A 191 -7.20 0.87 -38.30
N SER A 192 -6.59 0.85 -39.47
CA SER A 192 -7.03 -0.01 -40.57
C SER A 192 -6.97 -1.50 -40.22
N VAL A 193 -5.83 -1.96 -39.68
CA VAL A 193 -5.66 -3.36 -39.25
C VAL A 193 -6.69 -3.74 -38.18
N LEU A 194 -6.89 -2.93 -37.16
CA LEU A 194 -7.86 -3.23 -36.10
C LEU A 194 -9.30 -3.20 -36.60
N THR A 195 -9.61 -2.35 -37.58
CA THR A 195 -10.94 -2.30 -38.23
C THR A 195 -11.23 -3.59 -38.98
N GLU A 196 -10.25 -4.19 -39.60
CA GLU A 196 -10.41 -5.46 -40.32
C GLU A 196 -10.77 -6.63 -39.39
N PHE A 197 -10.48 -6.53 -38.09
CA PHE A 197 -10.95 -7.48 -37.06
C PHE A 197 -12.34 -7.15 -36.51
N HIS A 198 -13.12 -6.29 -37.15
CA HIS A 198 -14.46 -5.87 -36.73
C HIS A 198 -14.55 -5.36 -35.28
N LEU A 199 -13.51 -4.75 -34.78
CA LEU A 199 -13.51 -4.20 -33.44
C LEU A 199 -14.39 -2.94 -33.37
N SER A 200 -15.08 -2.76 -32.25
CA SER A 200 -15.85 -1.54 -32.04
C SER A 200 -14.94 -0.31 -31.93
N ARG A 201 -15.46 0.89 -32.17
CA ARG A 201 -14.70 2.14 -32.01
C ARG A 201 -14.06 2.27 -30.61
N GLU A 202 -14.75 1.81 -29.57
CA GLU A 202 -14.23 1.79 -28.20
C GLU A 202 -13.06 0.83 -28.05
N GLN A 203 -13.17 -0.38 -28.61
CA GLN A 203 -12.09 -1.38 -28.63
C GLN A 203 -10.87 -0.89 -29.42
N ILE A 204 -11.08 -0.25 -30.57
CA ILE A 204 -10.01 0.35 -31.36
C ILE A 204 -9.34 1.49 -30.56
N ARG A 205 -10.12 2.37 -29.95
CA ARG A 205 -9.60 3.46 -29.11
C ARG A 205 -8.75 2.94 -27.95
N TYR A 206 -9.16 1.84 -27.35
CA TYR A 206 -8.41 1.18 -26.28
C TYR A 206 -7.12 0.54 -26.79
N LEU A 207 -7.19 -0.23 -27.87
CA LEU A 207 -6.05 -0.99 -28.38
C LEU A 207 -5.01 -0.13 -29.12
N LYS A 208 -5.45 0.93 -29.80
CA LYS A 208 -4.58 1.77 -30.63
C LYS A 208 -3.33 2.28 -29.90
N PRO A 209 -3.42 2.89 -28.70
CA PRO A 209 -2.25 3.31 -27.94
C PRO A 209 -1.35 2.15 -27.53
N ILE A 210 -1.95 1.00 -27.21
CA ILE A 210 -1.21 -0.21 -26.80
C ILE A 210 -0.41 -0.76 -27.98
N VAL A 211 -1.07 -0.87 -29.14
CA VAL A 211 -0.45 -1.38 -30.37
C VAL A 211 0.60 -0.41 -30.90
N MET A 212 0.41 0.90 -30.78
CA MET A 212 1.42 1.91 -31.11
C MET A 212 2.71 1.73 -30.30
N GLY A 213 2.65 0.99 -29.22
CA GLY A 213 3.80 0.79 -28.36
C GLY A 213 4.17 2.07 -27.66
N GLY A 214 3.24 2.58 -26.86
CA GLY A 214 3.48 3.66 -25.93
C GLY A 214 4.57 3.30 -24.94
N GLN A 215 5.80 3.23 -25.41
CA GLN A 215 6.97 3.29 -24.56
C GLN A 215 7.11 4.73 -24.09
N VAL A 216 6.50 5.04 -22.96
CA VAL A 216 7.09 6.06 -22.13
C VAL A 216 8.45 5.48 -21.71
N LYS A 217 9.49 5.94 -22.38
CA LYS A 217 10.87 5.65 -21.98
C LYS A 217 11.04 6.21 -20.57
N SER A 218 10.87 5.34 -19.57
CA SER A 218 11.39 5.62 -18.25
C SER A 218 12.90 5.82 -18.41
N LYS A 219 13.41 6.99 -18.04
CA LYS A 219 14.84 7.33 -18.12
C LYS A 219 15.74 6.51 -17.18
N LYS A 220 15.21 5.47 -16.54
CA LYS A 220 15.95 4.54 -15.68
C LYS A 220 15.70 3.09 -16.07
N ASP A 221 16.03 2.73 -17.30
CA ASP A 221 16.27 1.32 -17.60
C ASP A 221 17.60 0.92 -16.93
N LYS A 222 17.53 0.46 -15.71
CA LYS A 222 18.58 -0.40 -15.16
C LYS A 222 18.61 -1.64 -16.05
N LYS A 223 19.68 -1.80 -16.79
CA LYS A 223 19.98 -3.03 -17.53
C LYS A 223 19.97 -4.16 -16.52
N ASP A 224 18.94 -5.00 -16.55
CA ASP A 224 19.01 -6.28 -15.89
C ASP A 224 20.23 -7.02 -16.43
N SER A 225 21.01 -7.59 -15.54
CA SER A 225 22.29 -8.26 -15.78
C SER A 225 22.24 -9.46 -16.74
N LYS A 226 21.15 -9.67 -17.46
CA LYS A 226 20.92 -10.75 -18.44
C LYS A 226 20.45 -10.30 -19.82
N GLY A 227 20.53 -9.03 -20.17
CA GLY A 227 20.32 -8.57 -21.55
C GLY A 227 18.93 -8.85 -22.17
N LYS A 228 17.95 -9.31 -21.41
CA LYS A 228 16.58 -9.42 -21.85
C LYS A 228 15.88 -8.08 -21.59
N MET A 229 15.58 -7.35 -22.66
CA MET A 229 14.61 -6.28 -22.62
C MET A 229 13.29 -6.87 -22.14
N SER A 230 12.98 -6.70 -20.88
CA SER A 230 11.63 -6.87 -20.37
C SER A 230 10.79 -5.80 -21.08
N LEU A 231 9.92 -6.22 -21.97
CA LEU A 231 8.82 -5.40 -22.46
C LEU A 231 7.96 -5.11 -21.22
N LYS A 232 8.26 -4.03 -20.51
CA LYS A 232 7.30 -3.48 -19.56
C LYS A 232 6.12 -3.05 -20.39
N TYR A 233 5.06 -3.86 -20.34
CA TYR A 233 3.77 -3.47 -20.82
C TYR A 233 3.45 -2.07 -20.28
N PHE A 234 2.72 -1.31 -21.08
CA PHE A 234 2.07 -0.08 -20.67
C PHE A 234 1.01 -0.46 -19.63
N ASP A 235 1.50 -0.84 -18.47
CA ASP A 235 0.66 -1.10 -17.32
C ASP A 235 0.37 0.28 -16.75
N ARG A 236 -0.86 0.75 -16.93
CA ARG A 236 -1.28 1.97 -16.26
C ARG A 236 -1.04 1.75 -14.78
N SER A 237 -0.54 2.77 -14.12
CA SER A 237 -0.32 2.77 -12.69
C SER A 237 -1.59 2.34 -11.94
N VAL A 238 -1.44 1.70 -10.81
CA VAL A 238 -2.57 1.41 -9.91
C VAL A 238 -3.34 2.67 -9.54
N TYR A 239 -2.67 3.82 -9.55
CA TYR A 239 -3.31 5.13 -9.35
C TYR A 239 -4.33 5.48 -10.43
N ASP A 240 -4.11 5.06 -11.68
CA ASP A 240 -4.97 5.38 -12.82
C ASP A 240 -6.11 4.40 -13.01
N ARG A 241 -5.88 3.12 -12.76
CA ARG A 241 -6.84 2.03 -13.04
C ARG A 241 -7.58 1.52 -11.83
N GLY A 242 -7.11 1.86 -10.62
CA GLY A 242 -7.62 1.25 -9.40
C GLY A 242 -7.29 -0.23 -9.31
N PHE A 243 -7.95 -0.92 -8.42
CA PHE A 243 -7.81 -2.36 -8.21
C PHE A 243 -9.10 -2.98 -7.69
N ARG A 244 -9.24 -4.31 -7.87
CA ARG A 244 -10.39 -5.10 -7.42
C ARG A 244 -9.96 -6.38 -6.79
N TYR A 245 -10.69 -6.75 -5.74
CA TYR A 245 -10.57 -8.03 -5.08
C TYR A 245 -11.94 -8.68 -4.97
N TYR A 246 -11.94 -9.99 -5.11
CA TYR A 246 -13.13 -10.82 -4.98
C TYR A 246 -12.89 -11.78 -3.84
N ASP A 247 -13.77 -11.80 -2.87
CA ASP A 247 -13.82 -12.81 -1.82
C ASP A 247 -15.04 -13.68 -2.01
N PHE A 248 -14.87 -15.01 -1.84
CA PHE A 248 -15.90 -16.00 -2.03
C PHE A 248 -16.15 -16.68 -0.68
N ILE A 249 -17.32 -16.43 -0.12
CA ILE A 249 -17.69 -16.92 1.20
C ILE A 249 -18.86 -17.88 1.04
N ASP A 250 -18.69 -19.11 1.54
CA ASP A 250 -19.77 -20.05 1.62
C ASP A 250 -20.68 -19.74 2.81
N ASP A 251 -21.99 -19.81 2.61
CA ASP A 251 -22.96 -19.68 3.70
C ASP A 251 -22.96 -20.97 4.52
N PRO A 252 -22.49 -20.95 5.78
CA PRO A 252 -22.41 -22.15 6.61
C PRO A 252 -23.78 -22.77 6.93
N ASN A 253 -24.86 -22.00 6.76
CA ASN A 253 -26.22 -22.43 7.03
C ASN A 253 -26.97 -22.95 5.78
N HIS A 254 -26.42 -22.70 4.59
CA HIS A 254 -27.07 -23.06 3.32
C HIS A 254 -26.05 -23.61 2.32
N SER A 255 -26.00 -24.93 2.22
CA SER A 255 -25.05 -25.68 1.37
C SER A 255 -25.08 -25.33 -0.13
N MET A 256 -26.09 -24.59 -0.58
CA MET A 256 -26.28 -24.17 -1.98
C MET A 256 -26.12 -22.66 -2.18
N ARG A 257 -25.70 -21.93 -1.14
CA ARG A 257 -25.57 -20.49 -1.21
C ARG A 257 -24.13 -20.06 -0.96
N SER A 258 -23.55 -19.35 -1.91
CA SER A 258 -22.27 -18.70 -1.75
C SER A 258 -22.45 -17.20 -1.94
N GLU A 259 -21.74 -16.42 -1.15
CA GLU A 259 -21.68 -14.97 -1.25
C GLU A 259 -20.38 -14.58 -1.95
N ILE A 260 -20.46 -13.61 -2.85
CA ILE A 260 -19.31 -13.04 -3.51
C ILE A 260 -19.20 -11.58 -3.07
N GLN A 261 -18.19 -11.27 -2.30
CA GLN A 261 -17.89 -9.90 -1.91
C GLN A 261 -16.93 -9.29 -2.93
N LEU A 262 -17.32 -8.15 -3.48
CA LEU A 262 -16.53 -7.37 -4.42
C LEU A 262 -15.99 -6.13 -3.73
N PHE A 263 -14.69 -6.01 -3.66
CA PHE A 263 -13.99 -4.78 -3.26
C PHE A 263 -13.47 -4.11 -4.52
N ASP A 264 -14.07 -2.97 -4.89
CA ASP A 264 -13.77 -2.23 -6.11
C ASP A 264 -13.31 -0.81 -5.75
N PHE A 265 -12.05 -0.52 -6.02
CA PHE A 265 -11.40 0.74 -5.72
C PHE A 265 -10.93 1.38 -7.02
N GLN A 266 -11.59 2.46 -7.41
CA GLN A 266 -11.33 3.14 -8.67
C GLN A 266 -10.47 4.39 -8.52
N ASP A 267 -10.46 4.98 -7.33
CA ASP A 267 -9.78 6.23 -7.05
C ASP A 267 -8.67 6.06 -6.02
N SER A 268 -7.56 6.76 -6.23
CA SER A 268 -6.50 6.91 -5.26
C SER A 268 -6.48 8.34 -4.71
N PRO A 269 -5.85 8.58 -3.55
CA PRO A 269 -5.63 9.93 -3.03
C PRO A 269 -4.95 10.85 -4.05
N GLU A 270 -4.01 10.32 -4.82
CA GLU A 270 -3.30 11.04 -5.88
C GLU A 270 -4.24 11.46 -7.01
N ARG A 271 -5.15 10.58 -7.44
CA ARG A 271 -6.15 10.93 -8.47
C ARG A 271 -7.10 12.00 -8.00
N ILE A 272 -7.54 11.94 -6.77
CA ILE A 272 -8.39 12.99 -6.18
C ILE A 272 -7.63 14.32 -6.19
N LEU A 273 -6.35 14.31 -5.81
CA LEU A 273 -5.52 15.52 -5.82
C LEU A 273 -5.31 16.06 -7.23
N LEU A 274 -5.06 15.21 -8.22
CA LEU A 274 -4.95 15.60 -9.63
C LEU A 274 -6.25 16.23 -10.12
N HIS A 275 -7.41 15.62 -9.83
CA HIS A 275 -8.69 16.17 -10.21
C HIS A 275 -8.98 17.54 -9.56
N LEU A 276 -8.60 17.73 -8.32
CA LEU A 276 -8.68 19.03 -7.65
C LEU A 276 -7.76 20.05 -8.31
N SER A 277 -6.56 19.63 -8.74
CA SER A 277 -5.58 20.51 -9.40
C SER A 277 -6.03 21.02 -10.78
N GLU A 278 -6.97 20.33 -11.43
CA GLU A 278 -7.59 20.82 -12.66
C GLU A 278 -8.48 22.06 -12.43
N LYS A 279 -8.97 22.25 -11.21
CA LYS A 279 -9.95 23.28 -10.85
C LYS A 279 -9.38 24.37 -9.98
N ALA A 280 -8.29 24.11 -9.27
CA ALA A 280 -7.70 25.03 -8.31
C ALA A 280 -6.17 24.84 -8.20
N GLN A 281 -5.47 25.91 -7.80
CA GLN A 281 -4.10 25.80 -7.33
C GLN A 281 -4.07 25.10 -5.98
N ILE A 282 -3.19 24.09 -5.84
CA ILE A 282 -3.03 23.34 -4.61
C ILE A 282 -1.65 23.62 -4.05
N ILE A 283 -1.59 24.06 -2.80
CA ILE A 283 -0.36 24.31 -2.06
C ILE A 283 -0.29 23.31 -0.91
N GLY A 284 0.64 22.35 -0.99
CA GLY A 284 0.93 21.40 0.08
C GLY A 284 1.92 21.98 1.07
N ILE A 285 1.55 22.09 2.35
CA ILE A 285 2.41 22.59 3.42
C ILE A 285 2.54 21.52 4.50
N SER A 286 3.74 20.96 4.64
CA SER A 286 4.06 20.04 5.72
C SER A 286 5.57 19.97 5.92
N ALA A 287 6.03 19.82 7.16
CA ALA A 287 7.43 19.59 7.48
C ALA A 287 8.00 18.31 6.84
N THR A 288 7.13 17.41 6.44
CA THR A 288 7.48 16.08 5.89
C THR A 288 6.86 15.85 4.50
N ALA A 289 6.43 16.91 3.80
CA ALA A 289 5.77 16.80 2.50
C ALA A 289 6.64 16.15 1.43
N THR A 290 7.95 16.34 1.51
CA THR A 290 8.93 15.85 0.52
C THR A 290 9.54 14.49 0.85
N LEU A 291 9.17 13.87 1.98
CA LEU A 291 9.62 12.52 2.29
C LEU A 291 9.01 11.51 1.30
N ASP A 292 9.89 10.76 0.66
CA ASP A 292 9.51 9.77 -0.35
C ASP A 292 8.95 8.51 0.30
N THR A 293 7.63 8.48 0.47
CA THR A 293 6.90 7.31 0.97
C THR A 293 5.51 7.24 0.35
N VAL A 294 5.12 6.07 -0.12
CA VAL A 294 3.80 5.83 -0.73
C VAL A 294 2.76 5.29 0.27
N VAL A 295 3.17 4.97 1.50
CA VAL A 295 2.26 4.42 2.52
C VAL A 295 1.84 5.43 3.58
N GLY A 296 2.49 6.57 3.65
CA GLY A 296 2.19 7.62 4.63
C GLY A 296 2.11 9.02 4.04
N ASN A 297 2.35 9.16 2.73
CA ASN A 297 2.31 10.41 1.99
C ASN A 297 1.80 10.14 0.57
N TYR A 298 1.56 11.18 -0.22
CA TYR A 298 1.30 11.04 -1.65
C TYR A 298 2.54 10.54 -2.39
N ASP A 299 2.35 9.74 -3.45
CA ASP A 299 3.43 9.42 -4.39
C ASP A 299 3.78 10.67 -5.22
N LEU A 300 4.82 11.38 -4.77
CA LEU A 300 5.26 12.61 -5.42
C LEU A 300 5.85 12.36 -6.81
N GLU A 301 6.46 11.19 -7.05
CA GLU A 301 6.99 10.83 -8.36
C GLU A 301 5.85 10.64 -9.37
N TYR A 302 4.77 9.99 -8.95
CA TYR A 302 3.56 9.87 -9.77
C TYR A 302 2.94 11.24 -10.06
N LEU A 303 2.76 12.09 -9.05
CA LEU A 303 2.20 13.43 -9.21
C LEU A 303 3.05 14.30 -10.14
N GLN A 304 4.37 14.27 -9.98
CA GLN A 304 5.29 15.00 -10.85
C GLN A 304 5.19 14.54 -12.30
N ARG A 305 5.10 13.23 -12.53
CA ARG A 305 4.95 12.65 -13.87
C ARG A 305 3.64 13.07 -14.53
N MET A 306 2.54 13.13 -13.77
CA MET A 306 1.22 13.47 -14.29
C MET A 306 1.06 14.98 -14.53
N LEU A 307 1.57 15.81 -13.64
CA LEU A 307 1.44 17.27 -13.71
C LEU A 307 2.50 17.93 -14.58
N GLN A 308 3.65 17.28 -14.78
CA GLN A 308 4.77 17.77 -15.60
C GLN A 308 5.18 19.22 -15.23
N ASP A 309 5.02 20.16 -16.15
CA ASP A 309 5.33 21.59 -15.99
C ASP A 309 4.41 22.32 -14.99
N LYS A 310 3.29 21.73 -14.65
CA LYS A 310 2.35 22.23 -13.63
C LYS A 310 2.71 21.80 -12.21
N TYR A 311 3.68 20.91 -12.06
CA TYR A 311 4.19 20.50 -10.75
C TYR A 311 5.31 21.45 -10.33
N TYR A 312 5.00 22.31 -9.39
CA TYR A 312 5.93 23.32 -8.90
C TYR A 312 6.65 22.83 -7.64
N VAL A 313 7.97 22.88 -7.69
CA VAL A 313 8.83 22.70 -6.52
C VAL A 313 9.44 24.04 -6.19
N MET A 314 9.42 24.43 -4.92
CA MET A 314 10.00 25.69 -4.47
C MET A 314 11.45 25.81 -4.96
N PRO A 315 11.81 26.89 -5.70
CA PRO A 315 13.18 27.13 -6.15
C PRO A 315 14.15 27.22 -4.97
N GLU A 316 15.40 26.83 -5.19
CA GLU A 316 16.44 26.87 -4.15
C GLU A 316 16.59 28.25 -3.53
N ALA A 317 16.55 29.32 -4.35
CA ALA A 317 16.64 30.69 -3.86
C ALA A 317 15.53 31.08 -2.89
N ASP A 318 14.29 30.60 -3.14
CA ASP A 318 13.16 30.87 -2.24
C ASP A 318 13.25 29.97 -0.99
N ARG A 319 13.76 28.75 -1.13
CA ARG A 319 14.05 27.87 0.00
C ARG A 319 15.10 28.45 0.93
N CYS A 320 16.17 29.03 0.39
CA CYS A 320 17.20 29.74 1.17
C CYS A 320 16.61 30.96 1.90
N ARG A 321 15.82 31.80 1.22
CA ARG A 321 15.13 32.94 1.86
C ARG A 321 14.18 32.49 2.99
N LEU A 322 13.44 31.39 2.77
CA LEU A 322 12.59 30.83 3.80
C LEU A 322 13.41 30.31 4.99
N GLN A 323 14.51 29.63 4.71
CA GLN A 323 15.45 29.17 5.74
C GLN A 323 16.05 30.31 6.55
N GLU A 324 16.49 31.38 5.90
CA GLU A 324 16.95 32.60 6.57
C GLU A 324 15.87 33.21 7.46
N SER A 325 14.63 33.28 6.96
CA SER A 325 13.48 33.72 7.76
C SER A 325 13.25 32.79 8.98
N PHE A 326 13.34 31.48 8.82
CA PHE A 326 13.23 30.56 9.94
C PHE A 326 14.38 30.68 10.96
N GLN A 327 15.59 31.08 10.55
CA GLN A 327 16.68 31.32 11.48
C GLN A 327 16.34 32.39 12.52
N THR A 328 15.52 33.36 12.16
CA THR A 328 15.06 34.38 13.14
C THR A 328 14.13 33.81 14.18
N PHE A 329 13.33 32.76 13.84
CA PHE A 329 12.45 32.05 14.78
C PHE A 329 13.20 31.15 15.76
N VAL A 330 14.43 30.79 15.45
CA VAL A 330 15.25 29.88 16.25
C VAL A 330 16.58 30.52 16.67
N ALA A 331 16.67 31.85 16.62
CA ALA A 331 17.91 32.60 16.79
C ALA A 331 18.64 32.34 18.12
N ASN A 332 17.91 32.04 19.18
CA ASN A 332 18.46 31.80 20.51
C ASN A 332 18.42 30.33 20.95
N TYR A 333 18.29 29.39 19.99
CA TYR A 333 18.33 27.94 20.35
C TYR A 333 19.71 27.49 20.85
N ASP A 334 20.78 28.26 20.60
CA ASP A 334 22.12 28.08 21.19
C ASP A 334 22.10 28.16 22.73
N LYS A 335 21.06 28.81 23.30
CA LYS A 335 20.87 28.91 24.78
C LYS A 335 20.11 27.71 25.36
N VAL A 336 19.67 26.75 24.54
CA VAL A 336 18.96 25.55 24.95
C VAL A 336 19.87 24.34 24.76
N ASN A 337 20.11 23.61 25.84
CA ASN A 337 20.85 22.37 25.78
C ASN A 337 19.91 21.23 25.35
N ILE A 338 20.19 20.62 24.21
CA ILE A 338 19.41 19.48 23.70
C ILE A 338 20.21 18.21 23.98
N HIS A 339 19.64 17.37 24.84
CA HIS A 339 20.22 16.06 25.21
C HIS A 339 19.48 14.97 24.44
N VAL A 340 20.19 14.25 23.56
CA VAL A 340 19.64 13.08 22.85
C VAL A 340 20.26 11.83 23.48
N GLU A 341 19.39 11.03 24.12
CA GLU A 341 19.84 9.87 24.90
C GLU A 341 19.24 8.56 24.35
N PRO A 342 20.06 7.63 23.86
CA PRO A 342 19.59 6.31 23.47
C PRO A 342 19.20 5.48 24.69
N VAL A 343 18.06 4.80 24.60
CA VAL A 343 17.55 3.92 25.63
C VAL A 343 17.61 2.48 25.15
N SER A 344 18.57 1.74 25.66
CA SER A 344 18.80 0.34 25.32
C SER A 344 18.13 -0.62 26.32
N TYR A 345 18.00 -1.88 25.88
CA TYR A 345 17.68 -3.03 26.70
C TYR A 345 18.71 -4.13 26.46
N ASN A 346 19.33 -4.63 27.53
CA ASN A 346 20.48 -5.54 27.48
C ASN A 346 20.13 -7.04 27.47
N ALA A 347 18.91 -7.41 27.19
CA ALA A 347 18.43 -8.81 27.17
C ALA A 347 18.56 -9.60 28.50
N ASP A 348 18.92 -8.94 29.60
CA ASP A 348 18.97 -9.50 30.95
C ASP A 348 18.20 -8.61 31.92
N ASP A 349 17.05 -9.09 32.38
CA ASP A 349 16.16 -8.36 33.29
C ASP A 349 16.86 -7.98 34.60
N ARG A 350 17.76 -8.79 35.10
CA ARG A 350 18.46 -8.53 36.36
C ARG A 350 19.44 -7.36 36.22
N VAL A 351 20.13 -7.28 35.08
CA VAL A 351 21.02 -6.14 34.77
C VAL A 351 20.19 -4.85 34.68
N GLU A 352 19.09 -4.88 33.97
CA GLU A 352 18.19 -3.73 33.81
C GLU A 352 17.58 -3.27 35.14
N LEU A 353 17.08 -4.20 35.95
CA LEU A 353 16.55 -3.91 37.26
C LEU A 353 17.61 -3.44 38.26
N SER A 354 18.86 -3.92 38.13
CA SER A 354 19.97 -3.42 38.92
C SER A 354 20.27 -1.95 38.61
N GLU A 355 20.23 -1.58 37.33
CA GLU A 355 20.37 -0.18 36.91
C GLU A 355 19.20 0.67 37.44
N ILE A 356 17.96 0.19 37.30
CA ILE A 356 16.75 0.90 37.73
C ILE A 356 16.78 1.12 39.28
N PHE A 357 17.10 0.10 40.05
CA PHE A 357 17.02 0.13 41.51
C PHE A 357 18.38 0.32 42.20
N ASN A 358 19.39 0.78 41.48
CA ASN A 358 20.73 1.07 42.00
C ASN A 358 21.31 -0.09 42.83
N GLY A 359 21.20 -1.31 42.32
CA GLY A 359 21.74 -2.52 42.96
C GLY A 359 20.95 -3.02 44.19
N ASN A 360 19.78 -2.52 44.49
CA ASN A 360 18.97 -2.98 45.62
C ASN A 360 18.39 -4.38 45.36
N GLU A 361 19.07 -5.43 45.85
CA GLU A 361 18.72 -6.82 45.61
C GLU A 361 17.28 -7.20 46.00
N ALA A 362 16.73 -6.61 47.06
CA ALA A 362 15.34 -6.89 47.50
C ALA A 362 14.31 -6.38 46.46
N LEU A 363 14.54 -5.19 45.91
CA LEU A 363 13.70 -4.64 44.86
C LEU A 363 13.90 -5.39 43.53
N ILE A 364 15.14 -5.70 43.17
CA ILE A 364 15.49 -6.47 41.97
C ILE A 364 14.70 -7.79 41.96
N LYS A 365 14.81 -8.59 43.04
CA LYS A 365 14.12 -9.88 43.16
C LYS A 365 12.60 -9.72 43.05
N LYS A 366 12.02 -8.75 43.80
CA LYS A 366 10.56 -8.48 43.81
C LYS A 366 10.06 -8.13 42.42
N TYR A 367 10.73 -7.24 41.70
CA TYR A 367 10.25 -6.74 40.43
C TYR A 367 10.58 -7.66 39.24
N ALA A 368 11.67 -8.48 39.34
CA ALA A 368 11.91 -9.56 38.40
C ALA A 368 10.77 -10.59 38.38
N GLU A 369 10.28 -10.97 39.58
CA GLU A 369 9.13 -11.88 39.70
C GLU A 369 7.87 -11.25 39.11
N LYS A 370 7.59 -9.97 39.39
CA LYS A 370 6.43 -9.24 38.82
C LYS A 370 6.50 -9.14 37.30
N LEU A 371 7.67 -8.83 36.73
CA LEU A 371 7.86 -8.77 35.28
C LEU A 371 7.62 -10.15 34.63
N SER A 372 8.16 -11.22 35.22
CA SER A 372 7.97 -12.58 34.73
C SER A 372 6.48 -12.96 34.70
N ILE A 373 5.70 -12.60 35.73
CA ILE A 373 4.27 -12.89 35.80
C ILE A 373 3.48 -12.04 34.79
N SER A 374 3.81 -10.74 34.70
CA SER A 374 3.05 -9.78 33.85
C SER A 374 3.30 -9.99 32.35
N PHE A 375 4.49 -10.46 31.96
CA PHE A 375 4.92 -10.59 30.57
C PHE A 375 5.28 -12.03 30.16
N GLU A 376 4.70 -13.04 30.79
CA GLU A 376 5.05 -14.48 30.68
C GLU A 376 5.31 -15.00 29.23
N ARG A 377 4.78 -14.35 28.21
CA ARG A 377 4.90 -14.79 26.79
C ARG A 377 5.13 -13.66 25.80
N VAL A 378 5.44 -12.45 26.25
CA VAL A 378 5.52 -11.28 25.38
C VAL A 378 6.78 -10.47 25.69
N GLU A 379 7.92 -11.04 25.35
CA GLU A 379 9.24 -10.46 25.63
C GLU A 379 9.41 -9.05 25.04
N TYR A 380 8.92 -8.82 23.84
CA TYR A 380 8.94 -7.48 23.22
C TYR A 380 8.22 -6.42 24.07
N ALA A 381 7.06 -6.74 24.61
CA ALA A 381 6.30 -5.81 25.46
C ALA A 381 7.04 -5.55 26.79
N LYS A 382 7.67 -6.57 27.36
CA LYS A 382 8.51 -6.44 28.55
C LYS A 382 9.68 -5.49 28.32
N ASN A 383 10.38 -5.66 27.19
CA ASN A 383 11.53 -4.84 26.85
C ASN A 383 11.15 -3.37 26.69
N ASN A 384 10.02 -3.09 26.00
CA ASN A 384 9.50 -1.73 25.87
C ASN A 384 9.06 -1.14 27.23
N PHE A 385 8.40 -1.94 28.07
CA PHE A 385 8.02 -1.51 29.42
C PHE A 385 9.25 -1.11 30.24
N ILE A 386 10.33 -1.90 30.20
CA ILE A 386 11.58 -1.60 30.92
C ILE A 386 12.20 -0.29 30.40
N ARG A 387 12.22 -0.05 29.08
CA ARG A 387 12.71 1.22 28.53
C ARG A 387 11.90 2.41 29.06
N VAL A 388 10.57 2.29 29.11
CA VAL A 388 9.70 3.33 29.69
C VAL A 388 10.00 3.55 31.18
N VAL A 389 10.26 2.48 31.95
CA VAL A 389 10.66 2.59 33.36
C VAL A 389 12.00 3.33 33.51
N LYS A 390 12.98 3.06 32.63
CA LYS A 390 14.29 3.75 32.62
C LYS A 390 14.14 5.25 32.40
N VAL A 391 13.37 5.66 31.38
CA VAL A 391 13.16 7.08 31.11
C VAL A 391 12.31 7.76 32.18
N MET A 392 11.34 7.04 32.76
CA MET A 392 10.56 7.51 33.89
C MET A 392 11.46 7.73 35.13
N LYS A 393 12.40 6.82 35.41
CA LYS A 393 13.41 7.01 36.46
C LYS A 393 14.24 8.27 36.22
N ALA A 394 14.79 8.44 35.00
CA ALA A 394 15.55 9.62 34.64
C ALA A 394 14.74 10.91 34.86
N PHE A 395 13.48 10.91 34.45
CA PHE A 395 12.57 12.02 34.69
C PHE A 395 12.30 12.27 36.18
N ILE A 396 12.02 11.23 36.99
CA ILE A 396 11.77 11.35 38.42
C ILE A 396 12.95 12.01 39.14
N LEU A 397 14.18 11.63 38.76
CA LEU A 397 15.41 12.10 39.40
C LEU A 397 15.86 13.50 38.94
N ASN A 398 15.34 14.00 37.83
CA ASN A 398 15.73 15.30 37.30
C ASN A 398 14.72 16.38 37.73
N ASP A 399 15.12 17.23 38.68
CA ASP A 399 14.26 18.29 39.20
C ASP A 399 14.11 19.50 38.26
N SER A 400 15.00 19.65 37.24
CA SER A 400 14.97 20.76 36.31
C SER A 400 13.83 20.66 35.29
N VAL A 401 13.24 19.49 35.11
CA VAL A 401 12.17 19.19 34.13
C VAL A 401 10.86 18.82 34.82
N LYS A 402 9.75 19.31 34.29
CA LYS A 402 8.39 19.12 34.90
C LYS A 402 7.43 18.37 33.94
N SER A 403 7.69 18.36 32.67
CA SER A 403 6.80 17.76 31.68
C SER A 403 7.52 16.74 30.82
N PHE A 404 6.96 15.55 30.72
CA PHE A 404 7.47 14.45 29.91
C PHE A 404 6.39 13.89 29.00
N LEU A 405 6.64 13.81 27.71
CA LEU A 405 5.78 13.17 26.70
C LEU A 405 6.36 11.81 26.30
N CYS A 406 5.70 10.74 26.71
CA CYS A 406 6.10 9.36 26.36
C CYS A 406 5.22 8.86 25.23
N LEU A 407 5.82 8.65 24.03
CA LEU A 407 5.12 8.17 22.84
C LEU A 407 5.42 6.71 22.61
N ASN A 408 4.38 5.89 22.68
CA ASN A 408 4.43 4.45 22.49
C ASN A 408 3.57 3.98 21.32
N ASN A 409 3.86 2.80 20.79
CA ASN A 409 3.01 2.15 19.78
C ASN A 409 1.67 1.67 20.37
N LYS A 410 1.65 1.38 21.68
CA LYS A 410 0.46 0.93 22.41
C LYS A 410 0.30 1.72 23.70
N LEU A 411 -0.95 2.01 24.01
CA LEU A 411 -1.29 2.67 25.26
C LEU A 411 -1.30 1.69 26.43
N PRO A 412 -1.01 2.16 27.68
CA PRO A 412 -1.22 1.38 28.88
C PRO A 412 -2.70 0.99 29.02
N GLN A 413 -2.95 -0.27 29.29
CA GLN A 413 -4.30 -0.77 29.56
C GLN A 413 -4.35 -1.31 31.00
N GLY A 414 -5.39 -0.96 31.75
CA GLY A 414 -5.62 -1.53 33.07
C GLY A 414 -6.03 -3.00 32.97
N ASN A 415 -5.37 -3.87 33.73
CA ASN A 415 -5.61 -5.32 33.87
C ASN A 415 -5.25 -6.18 32.64
N LYS A 416 -4.08 -6.83 32.68
CA LYS A 416 -3.62 -7.88 31.75
C LYS A 416 -3.37 -7.44 30.31
N GLY A 417 -3.10 -6.17 30.05
CA GLY A 417 -2.63 -5.69 28.74
C GLY A 417 -1.11 -5.89 28.59
N LEU A 418 -0.62 -5.77 27.37
CA LEU A 418 0.83 -5.77 27.06
C LEU A 418 1.61 -4.59 27.69
N PHE A 419 0.91 -3.65 28.34
CA PHE A 419 1.47 -2.51 29.04
C PHE A 419 0.54 -2.15 30.21
N ASP A 420 0.94 -2.54 31.45
CA ASP A 420 0.13 -2.33 32.65
C ASP A 420 0.49 -1.02 33.35
N ILE A 421 -0.44 -0.08 33.40
CA ILE A 421 -0.26 1.23 34.05
C ILE A 421 -0.04 1.09 35.57
N LYS A 422 -0.72 0.13 36.22
CA LYS A 422 -0.57 -0.09 37.66
C LYS A 422 0.82 -0.61 38.02
N LEU A 423 1.37 -1.51 37.20
CA LEU A 423 2.72 -1.97 37.39
C LEU A 423 3.72 -0.81 37.22
N LEU A 424 3.49 0.10 36.26
CA LEU A 424 4.31 1.28 36.06
C LEU A 424 4.22 2.25 37.26
N GLU A 425 3.02 2.45 37.84
CA GLU A 425 2.84 3.21 39.08
C GLU A 425 3.61 2.62 40.26
N GLU A 426 3.61 1.28 40.41
CA GLU A 426 4.40 0.58 41.42
C GLU A 426 5.92 0.76 41.24
N PHE A 427 6.40 0.72 40.01
CA PHE A 427 7.80 1.03 39.72
C PHE A 427 8.14 2.48 40.08
N ALA A 428 7.27 3.44 39.72
CA ALA A 428 7.43 4.84 40.08
C ALA A 428 7.53 5.02 41.59
N ASP A 429 6.59 4.44 42.33
CA ASP A 429 6.57 4.53 43.81
C ASP A 429 7.80 3.89 44.46
N ALA A 430 8.29 2.77 43.91
CA ALA A 430 9.52 2.13 44.39
C ALA A 430 10.74 3.02 44.15
N ILE A 431 10.88 3.64 42.98
CA ILE A 431 11.95 4.58 42.64
C ILE A 431 11.85 5.83 43.55
N ILE A 432 10.69 6.45 43.66
CA ILE A 432 10.46 7.63 44.54
C ILE A 432 10.89 7.33 45.98
N LYS A 433 10.50 6.16 46.49
CA LYS A 433 10.87 5.74 47.84
C LYS A 433 12.36 5.46 47.97
N LEU A 434 12.97 4.77 47.01
CA LEU A 434 14.38 4.42 47.01
C LEU A 434 15.29 5.66 47.08
N TYR A 435 14.92 6.70 46.33
CA TYR A 435 15.68 7.95 46.28
C TYR A 435 15.18 9.03 47.28
N GLY A 436 14.22 8.71 48.13
CA GLY A 436 13.77 9.59 49.22
C GLY A 436 13.06 10.85 48.74
N ILE A 437 12.45 10.83 47.55
CA ILE A 437 11.75 12.00 46.98
C ILE A 437 10.44 12.21 47.72
N LYS A 438 10.23 13.41 48.23
CA LYS A 438 9.04 13.75 49.01
C LYS A 438 7.98 14.46 48.16
N GLY A 439 6.71 14.23 48.46
CA GLY A 439 5.58 14.95 47.82
C GLY A 439 5.20 14.44 46.43
N LEU A 440 5.82 13.38 45.92
CA LEU A 440 5.50 12.75 44.65
C LEU A 440 5.00 11.32 44.88
N LYS A 441 4.00 10.90 44.12
CA LYS A 441 3.50 9.52 44.06
C LYS A 441 3.35 9.07 42.62
N GLY A 442 3.53 7.78 42.35
CA GLY A 442 3.41 7.22 40.99
C GLY A 442 2.08 7.53 40.33
N LYS A 443 0.99 7.38 41.07
CA LYS A 443 -0.36 7.69 40.59
C LYS A 443 -0.56 9.16 40.20
N ASP A 444 0.07 10.10 40.90
CA ASP A 444 -0.07 11.54 40.64
C ASP A 444 0.88 11.99 39.52
N LEU A 445 1.97 11.23 39.32
CA LEU A 445 2.97 11.46 38.26
C LEU A 445 2.50 11.02 36.86
N LEU A 446 1.87 9.83 36.80
CA LEU A 446 1.54 9.17 35.51
C LEU A 446 0.18 9.63 34.99
N TYR A 447 0.15 9.97 33.70
CA TYR A 447 -1.06 10.43 33.04
C TYR A 447 -1.18 9.80 31.65
N SER A 448 -2.19 8.94 31.44
CA SER A 448 -2.41 8.26 30.16
C SER A 448 -3.55 8.91 29.38
N ILE A 449 -3.31 9.18 28.09
CA ILE A 449 -4.27 9.82 27.19
C ILE A 449 -4.49 8.91 25.97
N ASN A 450 -5.76 8.66 25.65
CA ASN A 450 -6.18 7.97 24.43
C ASN A 450 -6.99 8.93 23.53
N SER A 451 -7.39 8.45 22.34
CA SER A 451 -8.15 9.25 21.39
C SER A 451 -9.60 9.54 21.84
N GLU A 452 -10.18 8.68 22.66
CA GLU A 452 -11.59 8.80 23.07
C GLU A 452 -11.79 9.90 24.13
N ASP A 453 -10.82 10.07 25.04
CA ASP A 453 -10.89 11.03 26.15
C ASP A 453 -9.91 12.21 26.00
N TYR A 454 -9.35 12.39 24.78
CA TYR A 454 -8.27 13.32 24.53
C TYR A 454 -8.55 14.75 25.00
N ASP A 455 -9.68 15.35 24.60
CA ASP A 455 -9.96 16.77 24.87
C ASP A 455 -10.12 17.04 26.36
N ALA A 456 -10.87 16.20 27.08
CA ALA A 456 -11.09 16.32 28.50
C ALA A 456 -9.79 16.17 29.31
N LYS A 457 -9.03 15.12 29.02
CA LYS A 457 -7.77 14.86 29.70
C LYS A 457 -6.67 15.86 29.33
N ARG A 458 -6.67 16.35 28.08
CA ARG A 458 -5.76 17.41 27.66
C ARG A 458 -5.94 18.67 28.51
N ALA A 459 -7.18 19.14 28.72
CA ALA A 459 -7.46 20.31 29.52
C ALA A 459 -6.96 20.13 30.98
N GLU A 460 -7.16 18.96 31.56
CA GLU A 460 -6.70 18.63 32.91
C GLU A 460 -5.17 18.65 33.04
N PHE A 461 -4.43 17.92 32.20
CA PHE A 461 -2.96 17.87 32.32
C PHE A 461 -2.30 19.21 32.03
N ILE A 462 -2.83 19.98 31.05
CA ILE A 462 -2.36 21.35 30.79
C ILE A 462 -2.52 22.24 32.02
N GLN A 463 -3.66 22.16 32.71
CA GLN A 463 -3.89 22.92 33.93
C GLN A 463 -2.89 22.52 35.03
N ARG A 464 -2.63 21.23 35.22
CA ARG A 464 -1.69 20.69 36.20
C ARG A 464 -0.24 21.14 35.89
N LEU A 465 0.19 21.04 34.65
CA LEU A 465 1.52 21.51 34.19
C LEU A 465 1.66 23.02 34.38
N SER A 466 0.60 23.81 34.11
CA SER A 466 0.62 25.26 34.28
C SER A 466 0.71 25.67 35.76
N LYS A 467 0.34 24.79 36.69
CA LYS A 467 0.55 24.97 38.14
C LYS A 467 1.95 24.52 38.59
N GLY A 468 2.77 23.99 37.71
CA GLY A 468 4.12 23.53 38.00
C GLY A 468 4.19 22.09 38.54
N GLU A 469 3.10 21.32 38.42
CA GLU A 469 3.12 19.90 38.78
C GLU A 469 4.02 19.10 37.82
N LYS A 470 4.67 18.07 38.34
CA LYS A 470 5.52 17.18 37.55
C LYS A 470 4.70 16.04 36.94
N LEU A 471 4.62 15.94 35.61
CA LEU A 471 3.78 14.97 34.92
C LEU A 471 4.53 14.19 33.84
N PHE A 472 4.33 12.88 33.87
CA PHE A 472 4.79 11.92 32.85
C PHE A 472 3.55 11.49 32.03
N VAL A 473 3.37 12.14 30.87
CA VAL A 473 2.21 11.94 29.99
C VAL A 473 2.51 10.84 28.99
N ILE A 474 1.70 9.79 29.00
CA ILE A 474 1.84 8.63 28.10
C ILE A 474 0.75 8.68 27.04
N SER A 475 1.14 8.59 25.78
CA SER A 475 0.20 8.55 24.65
C SER A 475 0.75 7.72 23.48
N SER A 476 -0.05 7.57 22.43
CA SER A 476 0.38 6.90 21.21
C SER A 476 0.66 7.90 20.08
N TYR A 477 1.45 7.48 19.10
CA TYR A 477 1.68 8.25 17.87
C TYR A 477 0.38 8.62 17.16
N ASN A 478 -0.61 7.72 17.17
CA ASN A 478 -1.91 7.97 16.53
C ASN A 478 -2.74 9.00 17.27
N THR A 479 -2.61 9.11 18.59
CA THR A 479 -3.37 10.06 19.40
C THR A 479 -2.77 11.46 19.37
N VAL A 480 -1.46 11.58 19.62
CA VAL A 480 -0.79 12.89 19.75
C VAL A 480 0.37 13.10 18.80
N GLY A 481 0.68 12.13 17.97
CA GLY A 481 1.81 12.19 17.05
C GLY A 481 1.65 13.19 15.90
N ALA A 482 0.42 13.56 15.51
CA ALA A 482 0.14 14.54 14.46
C ALA A 482 -1.06 15.42 14.77
N GLY A 483 -0.99 16.71 14.36
CA GLY A 483 -2.14 17.63 14.38
C GLY A 483 -2.51 18.26 15.73
N GLN A 484 -2.04 17.74 16.87
CA GLN A 484 -2.47 18.19 18.20
C GLN A 484 -1.50 19.20 18.84
N ASN A 485 -2.02 20.18 19.56
CA ASN A 485 -1.25 21.15 20.33
C ASN A 485 -1.25 20.75 21.82
N LEU A 486 -0.04 20.60 22.37
CA LEU A 486 0.17 20.18 23.77
C LEU A 486 0.86 21.25 24.61
N GLN A 487 0.95 22.49 24.10
CA GLN A 487 1.54 23.61 24.82
C GLN A 487 0.75 23.91 26.10
N TYR A 488 1.45 24.39 27.10
CA TYR A 488 0.87 24.81 28.35
C TYR A 488 1.51 26.12 28.83
N LYS A 489 0.76 26.88 29.61
CA LYS A 489 1.25 28.14 30.17
C LYS A 489 2.39 27.87 31.15
N ALA A 490 3.54 28.54 30.92
CA ALA A 490 4.69 28.38 31.77
C ALA A 490 4.36 28.80 33.24
N PRO A 491 4.69 27.97 34.25
CA PRO A 491 4.55 28.36 35.64
C PRO A 491 5.36 29.61 35.97
N GLY A 492 4.87 30.47 36.84
CA GLY A 492 5.53 31.75 37.15
C GLY A 492 6.93 31.61 37.77
N ASN A 493 7.25 30.46 38.32
CA ASN A 493 8.57 30.14 38.88
C ASN A 493 9.44 29.27 37.97
N ALA A 494 9.03 29.01 36.72
CA ALA A 494 9.79 28.20 35.79
C ALA A 494 10.99 28.98 35.24
N THR A 495 12.14 28.32 35.16
CA THR A 495 13.26 28.82 34.39
C THR A 495 12.99 28.56 32.91
N ILE A 496 12.92 29.61 32.12
CA ILE A 496 12.60 29.54 30.70
C ILE A 496 13.61 30.28 29.85
N VAL A 497 13.87 29.77 28.65
CA VAL A 497 14.66 30.42 27.61
C VAL A 497 13.72 30.83 26.48
N ALA A 498 13.80 32.08 26.06
CA ALA A 498 13.14 32.55 24.85
C ALA A 498 14.04 32.31 23.64
N VAL A 499 13.60 31.44 22.74
CA VAL A 499 14.37 31.10 21.51
C VAL A 499 14.16 32.09 20.37
N ASN A 500 13.20 33.04 20.53
CA ASN A 500 12.96 34.13 19.60
C ASN A 500 12.40 35.37 20.34
N ASP A 501 12.30 36.49 19.63
CA ASP A 501 11.85 37.77 20.17
C ASP A 501 10.37 38.09 19.80
N TYR A 502 9.62 37.12 19.30
CA TYR A 502 8.21 37.31 18.96
C TYR A 502 7.34 37.54 20.20
N ASP A 503 6.19 38.18 19.99
CA ASP A 503 5.25 38.48 21.05
C ASP A 503 4.85 37.21 21.82
N ARG A 504 4.98 37.30 23.15
CA ARG A 504 4.80 36.20 24.09
C ARG A 504 3.52 36.35 24.90
N GLY A 505 2.47 36.88 24.29
CA GLY A 505 1.21 37.18 24.97
C GLY A 505 0.65 36.05 25.83
N ASP A 506 0.81 34.82 25.36
CA ASP A 506 0.24 33.64 26.06
C ASP A 506 1.24 32.93 26.99
N MET A 507 2.55 33.27 26.97
CA MET A 507 3.60 32.64 27.78
C MET A 507 3.54 31.10 27.77
N GLU A 508 3.23 30.52 26.60
CA GLU A 508 3.14 29.07 26.43
C GLU A 508 4.52 28.45 26.15
N LYS A 509 4.74 27.30 26.75
CA LYS A 509 5.95 26.49 26.52
C LYS A 509 5.58 25.07 26.09
N ASP A 510 6.53 24.41 25.41
CA ASP A 510 6.46 23.00 25.06
C ASP A 510 6.88 22.08 26.21
N PHE A 511 6.72 20.76 26.02
CA PHE A 511 7.22 19.75 26.95
C PHE A 511 8.74 19.80 27.06
N ASP A 512 9.27 19.48 28.26
CA ASP A 512 10.71 19.49 28.54
C ASP A 512 11.40 18.22 28.07
N CYS A 513 10.67 17.11 28.04
CA CYS A 513 11.19 15.81 27.68
C CYS A 513 10.25 15.07 26.74
N ILE A 514 10.84 14.23 25.87
CA ILE A 514 10.08 13.29 25.03
C ILE A 514 10.80 11.93 25.00
N TYR A 515 10.02 10.84 25.00
CA TYR A 515 10.50 9.52 24.67
C TYR A 515 9.83 9.02 23.39
N LEU A 516 10.63 8.46 22.51
CA LEU A 516 10.24 7.93 21.21
C LEU A 516 10.48 6.42 21.18
N GLU A 517 9.43 5.62 21.29
CA GLU A 517 9.48 4.20 20.96
C GLU A 517 9.61 4.06 19.44
N LYS A 518 10.33 3.06 18.94
CA LYS A 518 10.40 2.80 17.50
C LYS A 518 8.99 2.59 16.92
N PRO A 519 8.54 3.40 15.94
CA PRO A 519 7.22 3.23 15.35
C PRO A 519 7.10 1.89 14.62
N THR A 520 6.14 1.06 15.02
CA THR A 520 5.89 -0.27 14.41
C THR A 520 4.50 -0.42 13.83
N ASN A 521 3.53 0.42 14.25
CA ASN A 521 2.16 0.39 13.75
C ASN A 521 1.98 1.30 12.52
N LEU A 522 2.86 1.16 11.54
CA LEU A 522 2.88 1.96 10.30
C LEU A 522 1.96 1.37 9.23
N LEU A 523 1.92 0.06 9.17
CA LEU A 523 0.98 -0.69 8.35
C LEU A 523 -0.14 -1.25 9.22
N VAL A 524 -1.28 -1.49 8.61
CA VAL A 524 -2.40 -2.14 9.29
C VAL A 524 -1.99 -3.53 9.77
N ASN A 525 -2.31 -3.86 11.01
CA ASN A 525 -1.99 -5.15 11.58
C ASN A 525 -2.98 -6.22 11.13
N VAL A 526 -2.53 -7.13 10.28
CA VAL A 526 -3.30 -8.24 9.73
C VAL A 526 -3.37 -9.45 10.67
N ASP A 527 -2.58 -9.46 11.75
CA ASP A 527 -2.50 -10.60 12.68
C ASP A 527 -3.49 -10.55 13.84
N SER A 528 -4.51 -9.72 13.76
CA SER A 528 -5.48 -9.58 14.83
C SER A 528 -6.29 -10.86 15.02
N LYS A 529 -6.17 -11.52 16.18
CA LYS A 529 -7.07 -12.60 16.60
C LYS A 529 -8.54 -12.15 16.71
N LYS A 530 -8.80 -10.85 16.61
CA LYS A 530 -10.13 -10.23 16.66
C LYS A 530 -10.75 -10.04 15.28
N GLY A 531 -10.07 -10.44 14.21
CA GLY A 531 -10.43 -10.09 12.85
C GLY A 531 -9.90 -8.71 12.43
N ILE A 532 -10.19 -8.31 11.21
CA ILE A 532 -9.86 -7.00 10.64
C ILE A 532 -11.17 -6.34 10.26
N GLU A 533 -11.34 -5.06 10.64
CA GLU A 533 -12.47 -4.25 10.18
C GLU A 533 -12.32 -3.91 8.69
N ALA A 534 -13.45 -3.67 8.01
CA ALA A 534 -13.46 -3.39 6.56
C ALA A 534 -12.58 -2.19 6.17
N GLU A 535 -12.58 -1.13 6.98
CA GLU A 535 -11.74 0.06 6.76
C GLU A 535 -10.25 -0.25 6.85
N ASP A 536 -9.85 -1.08 7.80
CA ASP A 536 -8.47 -1.51 7.97
C ASP A 536 -8.03 -2.44 6.84
N LEU A 537 -8.89 -3.35 6.39
CA LEU A 537 -8.63 -4.17 5.20
C LEU A 537 -8.39 -3.29 3.97
N ILE A 538 -9.27 -2.32 3.73
CA ILE A 538 -9.15 -1.37 2.61
C ILE A 538 -7.82 -0.63 2.69
N ARG A 539 -7.51 -0.05 3.84
CA ARG A 539 -6.26 0.68 4.07
C ARG A 539 -5.03 -0.20 3.80
N PHE A 540 -5.06 -1.43 4.29
CA PHE A 540 -3.97 -2.39 4.09
C PHE A 540 -3.78 -2.74 2.61
N VAL A 541 -4.88 -2.97 1.90
CA VAL A 541 -4.81 -3.29 0.46
C VAL A 541 -4.20 -2.11 -0.33
N TYR A 542 -4.59 -0.86 -0.04
CA TYR A 542 -3.96 0.33 -0.63
C TYR A 542 -2.45 0.38 -0.34
N GLN A 543 -2.06 0.18 0.92
CA GLN A 543 -0.65 0.17 1.30
C GLN A 543 0.14 -0.86 0.49
N MET A 544 -0.39 -2.07 0.33
CA MET A 544 0.27 -3.14 -0.43
C MET A 544 0.32 -2.87 -1.93
N GLU A 545 -0.78 -2.39 -2.52
CA GLU A 545 -0.81 -2.06 -3.95
C GLU A 545 0.18 -0.94 -4.30
N PHE A 546 0.31 0.08 -3.44
CA PHE A 546 1.27 1.16 -3.65
C PHE A 546 2.73 0.69 -3.51
N LEU A 547 3.03 -0.16 -2.53
CA LEU A 547 4.36 -0.76 -2.40
C LEU A 547 4.71 -1.66 -3.58
N MET A 548 3.74 -2.42 -4.12
CA MET A 548 3.93 -3.23 -5.32
C MET A 548 4.11 -2.37 -6.57
N GLU A 549 3.41 -1.26 -6.68
CA GLU A 549 3.54 -0.31 -7.79
C GLU A 549 4.93 0.33 -7.83
N ARG A 550 5.45 0.70 -6.67
CA ARG A 550 6.82 1.22 -6.52
C ARG A 550 7.90 0.14 -6.75
N GLY A 551 7.51 -1.13 -6.75
CA GLY A 551 8.43 -2.25 -6.88
C GLY A 551 9.22 -2.55 -5.61
N GLU A 552 8.81 -1.99 -4.48
CA GLU A 552 9.43 -2.22 -3.17
C GLU A 552 9.05 -3.58 -2.59
N VAL A 553 7.85 -4.06 -2.91
CA VAL A 553 7.39 -5.42 -2.60
C VAL A 553 7.13 -6.18 -3.90
N SER A 554 7.59 -7.42 -3.99
CA SER A 554 7.29 -8.23 -5.16
C SER A 554 5.77 -8.47 -5.27
N ARG A 555 5.24 -8.48 -6.50
CA ARG A 555 3.81 -8.73 -6.72
C ARG A 555 3.35 -10.07 -6.12
N LYS A 556 4.21 -11.09 -6.15
CA LYS A 556 3.95 -12.40 -5.55
C LYS A 556 3.78 -12.31 -4.03
N ASP A 557 4.70 -11.63 -3.36
CA ASP A 557 4.68 -11.52 -1.91
C ASP A 557 3.55 -10.57 -1.44
N GLY A 558 3.34 -9.45 -2.14
CA GLY A 558 2.24 -8.53 -1.85
C GLY A 558 0.87 -9.19 -1.98
N ILE A 559 0.62 -9.93 -3.05
CA ILE A 559 -0.64 -10.69 -3.23
C ILE A 559 -0.80 -11.76 -2.13
N ALA A 560 0.28 -12.43 -1.71
CA ALA A 560 0.20 -13.42 -0.62
C ALA A 560 -0.23 -12.77 0.69
N VAL A 561 0.32 -11.58 1.02
CA VAL A 561 -0.02 -10.85 2.25
C VAL A 561 -1.44 -10.27 2.17
N ILE A 562 -1.88 -9.78 0.99
CA ILE A 562 -3.26 -9.33 0.79
C ILE A 562 -4.26 -10.49 0.98
N LYS A 563 -3.95 -11.68 0.46
CA LYS A 563 -4.78 -12.86 0.71
C LYS A 563 -4.91 -13.20 2.19
N ASP A 564 -3.80 -13.10 2.93
CA ASP A 564 -3.84 -13.29 4.37
C ASP A 564 -4.78 -12.28 5.06
N ALA A 565 -4.77 -11.02 4.60
CA ALA A 565 -5.65 -9.98 5.12
C ALA A 565 -7.14 -10.31 4.87
N PHE A 566 -7.49 -10.75 3.66
CA PHE A 566 -8.85 -11.18 3.36
C PHE A 566 -9.29 -12.40 4.18
N ILE A 567 -8.39 -13.37 4.40
CA ILE A 567 -8.69 -14.53 5.24
C ILE A 567 -8.92 -14.10 6.69
N CYS A 568 -8.12 -13.18 7.22
CA CYS A 568 -8.35 -12.62 8.56
C CYS A 568 -9.68 -11.84 8.64
N PHE A 569 -10.03 -11.12 7.59
CA PHE A 569 -11.31 -10.40 7.49
C PHE A 569 -12.51 -11.38 7.54
N SER A 570 -12.40 -12.50 6.87
CA SER A 570 -13.42 -13.58 6.90
C SER A 570 -13.40 -14.43 8.18
N GLY A 571 -12.65 -14.03 9.21
CA GLY A 571 -12.56 -14.74 10.49
C GLY A 571 -11.62 -15.96 10.50
N GLY A 572 -10.86 -16.17 9.42
CA GLY A 572 -9.87 -17.24 9.32
C GLY A 572 -8.51 -16.83 9.94
N TYR A 573 -7.66 -17.82 10.15
CA TYR A 573 -6.27 -17.62 10.60
C TYR A 573 -5.31 -18.17 9.56
N THR A 574 -4.33 -17.34 9.14
CA THR A 574 -3.29 -17.78 8.22
C THR A 574 -1.91 -17.30 8.64
N PHE A 575 -0.92 -18.02 8.18
CA PHE A 575 0.49 -17.68 8.35
C PHE A 575 1.23 -17.93 7.05
N SER A 576 1.39 -16.87 6.23
CA SER A 576 2.11 -16.99 4.95
C SER A 576 3.64 -16.93 5.10
N GLY A 577 4.14 -16.50 6.25
CA GLY A 577 5.58 -16.22 6.45
C GLY A 577 6.09 -14.97 5.73
N LYS A 578 5.24 -14.24 4.99
CA LYS A 578 5.60 -13.06 4.18
C LYS A 578 5.21 -11.73 4.80
N LYS A 579 4.56 -11.76 5.95
CA LYS A 579 4.04 -10.56 6.64
C LYS A 579 5.11 -9.53 7.03
N GLY A 580 6.36 -9.95 7.19
CA GLY A 580 7.48 -9.06 7.50
C GLY A 580 8.08 -8.33 6.29
N GLU A 581 7.81 -8.77 5.06
CA GLU A 581 8.44 -8.19 3.87
C GLU A 581 8.07 -6.71 3.65
N PRO A 582 6.80 -6.25 3.85
CA PRO A 582 6.45 -4.85 3.67
C PRO A 582 7.20 -3.90 4.62
N TYR A 583 7.60 -4.38 5.82
CA TYR A 583 8.32 -3.57 6.81
C TYR A 583 9.81 -3.36 6.49
N LYS A 584 10.32 -4.01 5.45
CA LYS A 584 11.71 -3.87 4.98
C LYS A 584 11.85 -2.88 3.83
N THR A 585 10.79 -2.16 3.52
CA THR A 585 10.73 -1.24 2.37
C THR A 585 11.16 0.16 2.76
N ASP A 586 11.72 0.90 1.79
CA ASP A 586 12.13 2.29 1.99
C ASP A 586 10.94 3.20 2.32
N SER A 587 9.79 2.98 1.69
CA SER A 587 8.56 3.72 1.98
C SER A 587 8.11 3.56 3.43
N VAL A 588 8.17 2.36 4.01
CA VAL A 588 7.80 2.14 5.42
C VAL A 588 8.84 2.73 6.36
N ASN A 589 10.13 2.64 6.03
CA ASN A 589 11.18 3.29 6.80
C ASN A 589 11.02 4.82 6.79
N ASN A 590 10.77 5.41 5.62
CA ASN A 590 10.52 6.84 5.48
C ASN A 590 9.24 7.28 6.21
N PHE A 591 8.23 6.43 6.25
CA PHE A 591 7.03 6.69 7.05
C PHE A 591 7.33 6.66 8.56
N ALA A 592 8.21 5.77 9.04
CA ALA A 592 8.70 5.80 10.41
C ALA A 592 9.45 7.10 10.73
N ILE A 593 10.38 7.49 9.86
CA ILE A 593 11.13 8.75 9.99
C ILE A 593 10.17 9.96 10.01
N ARG A 594 9.19 9.99 9.11
CA ARG A 594 8.13 11.01 9.11
C ARG A 594 7.41 11.09 10.45
N THR A 595 7.05 9.95 11.01
CA THR A 595 6.35 9.87 12.30
C THR A 595 7.22 10.41 13.43
N LEU A 596 8.51 10.09 13.45
CA LEU A 596 9.47 10.58 14.44
C LEU A 596 9.70 12.10 14.32
N ILE A 597 9.89 12.62 13.09
CA ILE A 597 10.04 14.07 12.86
C ILE A 597 8.80 14.82 13.38
N GLN A 598 7.60 14.34 13.06
CA GLN A 598 6.37 14.96 13.54
C GLN A 598 6.20 14.87 15.06
N ALA A 599 6.67 13.79 15.68
CA ALA A 599 6.65 13.62 17.13
C ALA A 599 7.61 14.57 17.83
N VAL A 600 8.86 14.69 17.36
CA VAL A 600 9.83 15.67 17.90
C VAL A 600 9.29 17.10 17.72
N GLY A 601 8.62 17.39 16.64
CA GLY A 601 7.95 18.66 16.42
C GLY A 601 6.94 19.07 17.51
N ARG A 602 6.53 18.12 18.41
CA ARG A 602 5.63 18.42 19.55
C ARG A 602 6.30 19.21 20.65
N ILE A 603 7.61 19.15 20.74
CA ILE A 603 8.41 19.88 21.74
C ILE A 603 9.17 21.09 21.13
N CYS A 604 8.86 21.45 19.89
CA CYS A 604 9.55 22.50 19.15
C CYS A 604 8.60 23.59 18.60
N ARG A 605 7.41 23.80 19.16
CA ARG A 605 6.39 24.69 18.57
C ARG A 605 6.38 26.10 19.12
N THR A 606 6.70 26.26 20.41
CA THR A 606 6.62 27.57 21.07
C THR A 606 7.96 28.28 21.11
N GLY A 607 7.92 29.58 21.31
CA GLY A 607 9.11 30.40 21.52
C GLY A 607 9.73 30.27 22.93
N LEU A 608 9.09 29.56 23.86
CA LEU A 608 9.59 29.39 25.22
C LEU A 608 9.97 27.92 25.47
N LYS A 609 11.18 27.71 26.00
CA LYS A 609 11.74 26.39 26.28
C LYS A 609 12.28 26.29 27.71
N ASN A 610 12.37 25.04 28.19
CA ASN A 610 13.26 24.75 29.30
C ASN A 610 14.74 24.92 28.85
N PRO A 611 15.64 25.40 29.68
CA PRO A 611 17.07 25.46 29.35
C PRO A 611 17.66 24.11 28.90
N ASP A 612 17.14 23.00 29.44
CA ASP A 612 17.50 21.64 29.07
C ASP A 612 16.31 20.89 28.50
N ILE A 613 16.45 20.38 27.29
CA ILE A 613 15.46 19.53 26.62
C ILE A 613 16.05 18.12 26.46
N TYR A 614 15.28 17.11 26.85
CA TYR A 614 15.72 15.71 26.75
C TYR A 614 14.88 14.94 25.71
N ILE A 615 15.57 14.35 24.76
CA ILE A 615 14.99 13.47 23.73
C ILE A 615 15.53 12.07 23.97
N TYR A 616 14.72 11.23 24.58
CA TYR A 616 15.03 9.82 24.78
C TYR A 616 14.56 9.01 23.59
N VAL A 617 15.45 8.19 23.02
CA VAL A 617 15.19 7.46 21.78
C VAL A 617 15.40 5.97 22.01
N ASP A 618 14.43 5.13 21.63
CA ASP A 618 14.65 3.68 21.57
C ASP A 618 15.88 3.39 20.70
N ASN A 619 16.87 2.73 21.28
CA ASN A 619 18.14 2.47 20.63
C ASN A 619 18.01 1.75 19.27
N THR A 620 16.94 0.98 19.07
CA THR A 620 16.68 0.31 17.80
C THR A 620 16.34 1.28 16.65
N ILE A 621 15.96 2.54 16.97
CA ILE A 621 15.78 3.58 15.95
C ILE A 621 17.14 3.95 15.35
N LEU A 622 18.17 4.11 16.19
CA LEU A 622 19.49 4.53 15.74
C LEU A 622 20.22 3.44 14.92
N THR A 623 19.89 2.18 15.12
CA THR A 623 20.51 1.07 14.38
C THR A 623 19.82 0.74 13.06
N ASP A 624 18.56 1.13 12.89
CA ASP A 624 17.77 0.74 11.74
C ASP A 624 17.60 1.89 10.71
N TYR A 625 17.89 3.13 11.11
CA TYR A 625 17.69 4.31 10.27
C TYR A 625 18.97 5.16 10.06
N ASP A 626 20.13 4.57 10.38
CA ASP A 626 21.42 5.10 9.94
C ASP A 626 21.60 4.82 8.42
#